data_bdd225c6045333236bb3bb8ee71f7534
#
_entry.id   bdd225c6045333236bb3bb8ee71f7534
#
_cell.length_a   1.000
_cell.length_b   1.000
_cell.length_c   1.000
_cell.angle_alpha   90.00
_cell.angle_beta   90.00
_cell.angle_gamma   90.00
#
_symmetry.space_group_name_H-M   'P 1'
#
loop_
_entity.id
_entity.type
_entity.pdbx_description
1 polymer ?
#
loop_
_entity_poly.entity_id
_entity_poly.type
_entity_poly.pdbx_seq_one_letter_code
_entity_poly.pdbx_strand_id
1 'polypeptide(L)'
;EKNKLRHAEKIRSAIQQSQTLLSEQSGSILENLRRILKELEPITEVDKDLLTPFERSQSAFYELEEVEDVLRSHDRTLEFNPSRLEEIEDRLAEITGLKRKYGNDVLEILKKRDQFAAELEQLAGNEENMKQLSADIVDKEKVVSKLAIALADKREAGAKSLKAGVEKELKELHMNGVRFGVKFSYPPDVDGFVEYRKEKLKPTSLGLGTLEFLFSPNPGEDLRPLAKIASGGELSRIMLALKSILNEQDTIPVMIFDEVDAGIGGRVAEKVGDKLKKVAETKQVFCITHLPQIAGMASCHYRVEKHVQGKRTRSGIRQLEFEERVEEVARMSSGEKITDASLKHARELILGAGL
;
A
#
# COMPACT_ATOMS: atom_id res chain seq x y z
N GLU A 1 -58.87 6.03 -10.40
CA GLU A 1 -59.45 7.04 -9.49
C GLU A 1 -59.38 8.43 -10.14
N LYS A 2 -58.20 8.92 -10.61
CA LYS A 2 -58.04 10.22 -11.29
C LYS A 2 -59.08 10.44 -12.41
N ASN A 3 -59.24 9.47 -13.31
CA ASN A 3 -60.17 9.61 -14.47
C ASN A 3 -61.62 9.73 -14.00
N LYS A 4 -62.05 8.99 -12.95
CA LYS A 4 -63.39 9.12 -12.40
C LYS A 4 -63.66 10.49 -11.78
N LEU A 5 -62.70 11.01 -10.96
CA LEU A 5 -62.83 12.31 -10.32
C LEU A 5 -62.84 13.44 -11.37
N ARG A 6 -62.02 13.34 -12.42
CA ARG A 6 -61.96 14.33 -13.52
C ARG A 6 -63.24 14.33 -14.37
N HIS A 7 -63.89 13.17 -14.53
CA HIS A 7 -65.19 13.10 -15.19
C HIS A 7 -66.28 13.70 -14.32
N ALA A 8 -66.26 13.44 -13.04
CA ALA A 8 -67.19 14.06 -12.07
C ALA A 8 -67.05 15.60 -12.06
N GLU A 9 -65.82 16.14 -12.12
CA GLU A 9 -65.58 17.56 -12.23
C GLU A 9 -66.21 18.17 -13.48
N LYS A 10 -66.00 17.54 -14.66
CA LYS A 10 -66.57 18.02 -15.91
C LYS A 10 -68.09 17.99 -15.90
N ILE A 11 -68.70 16.91 -15.36
CA ILE A 11 -70.14 16.77 -15.23
C ILE A 11 -70.69 17.90 -14.35
N ARG A 12 -70.08 18.10 -13.16
CA ARG A 12 -70.49 19.14 -12.23
C ARG A 12 -70.39 20.55 -12.82
N SER A 13 -69.30 20.86 -13.52
CA SER A 13 -69.14 22.14 -14.20
C SER A 13 -70.20 22.37 -15.25
N ALA A 14 -70.56 21.35 -16.04
CA ALA A 14 -71.63 21.44 -17.04
C ALA A 14 -72.98 21.65 -16.40
N ILE A 15 -73.30 20.91 -15.32
CA ILE A 15 -74.56 21.10 -14.56
C ILE A 15 -74.65 22.51 -13.97
N GLN A 16 -73.61 23.01 -13.30
CA GLN A 16 -73.61 24.35 -12.75
C GLN A 16 -73.77 25.45 -13.79
N GLN A 17 -73.12 25.36 -14.94
CA GLN A 17 -73.30 26.27 -16.02
C GLN A 17 -74.76 26.26 -16.56
N SER A 18 -75.33 25.04 -16.69
CA SER A 18 -76.69 24.89 -17.13
C SER A 18 -77.70 25.51 -16.13
N GLN A 19 -77.51 25.29 -14.83
CA GLN A 19 -78.33 25.84 -13.75
C GLN A 19 -78.24 27.37 -13.74
N THR A 20 -77.05 27.92 -13.85
CA THR A 20 -76.82 29.38 -13.94
C THR A 20 -77.63 30.01 -15.10
N LEU A 21 -77.62 29.37 -16.26
CA LEU A 21 -78.36 29.86 -17.41
C LEU A 21 -79.89 29.69 -17.25
N LEU A 22 -80.32 28.55 -16.66
CA LEU A 22 -81.74 28.21 -16.49
C LEU A 22 -82.41 29.04 -15.42
N SER A 23 -81.80 29.20 -14.19
CA SER A 23 -82.51 29.73 -13.03
C SER A 23 -81.71 30.75 -12.21
N GLU A 24 -80.32 30.69 -12.10
CA GLU A 24 -79.59 31.41 -11.07
C GLU A 24 -79.16 32.84 -11.46
N GLN A 25 -78.92 33.12 -12.76
CA GLN A 25 -78.54 34.45 -13.18
C GLN A 25 -79.72 35.39 -13.42
N SER A 26 -79.53 36.67 -13.22
CA SER A 26 -80.51 37.68 -13.60
C SER A 26 -80.78 37.64 -15.08
N GLY A 27 -82.06 37.56 -15.48
CA GLY A 27 -82.48 37.33 -16.86
C GLY A 27 -82.30 35.88 -17.32
N SER A 28 -82.37 34.91 -16.38
CA SER A 28 -82.37 33.46 -16.70
C SER A 28 -83.53 33.06 -17.60
N ILE A 29 -83.43 31.89 -18.23
CA ILE A 29 -84.42 31.39 -19.14
C ILE A 29 -85.77 31.27 -18.47
N LEU A 30 -85.84 30.70 -17.25
CA LEU A 30 -87.07 30.56 -16.49
C LEU A 30 -87.65 31.89 -16.05
N GLU A 31 -86.81 32.83 -15.66
CA GLU A 31 -87.24 34.18 -15.28
C GLU A 31 -87.87 34.91 -16.50
N ASN A 32 -87.21 34.86 -17.62
CA ASN A 32 -87.76 35.48 -18.87
C ASN A 32 -89.03 34.80 -19.36
N LEU A 33 -89.11 33.45 -19.33
CA LEU A 33 -90.34 32.74 -19.69
C LEU A 33 -91.46 33.10 -18.70
N ARG A 34 -91.24 33.17 -17.41
CA ARG A 34 -92.25 33.57 -16.44
C ARG A 34 -92.73 34.99 -16.67
N ARG A 35 -91.83 35.89 -17.10
CA ARG A 35 -92.25 37.26 -17.47
C ARG A 35 -93.06 37.26 -18.75
N ILE A 36 -92.71 36.48 -19.80
CA ILE A 36 -93.49 36.36 -21.00
C ILE A 36 -94.89 35.80 -20.67
N LEU A 37 -94.97 34.77 -19.84
CA LEU A 37 -96.30 34.19 -19.48
C LEU A 37 -97.14 35.21 -18.71
N LYS A 38 -96.56 36.01 -17.80
CA LYS A 38 -97.31 37.06 -17.11
C LYS A 38 -97.78 38.17 -17.98
N GLU A 39 -97.13 38.48 -19.05
CA GLU A 39 -97.56 39.51 -20.02
C GLU A 39 -98.57 38.98 -21.01
N LEU A 40 -98.50 37.66 -21.42
CA LEU A 40 -99.46 37.07 -22.36
C LEU A 40 -100.78 36.68 -21.69
N GLU A 41 -100.77 36.21 -20.43
CA GLU A 41 -101.94 35.71 -19.71
C GLU A 41 -103.19 36.66 -19.82
N PRO A 42 -103.08 37.97 -19.55
CA PRO A 42 -104.21 38.85 -19.59
C PRO A 42 -104.67 39.13 -21.03
N ILE A 43 -103.78 38.93 -22.01
CA ILE A 43 -104.15 39.23 -23.44
C ILE A 43 -104.92 38.02 -24.08
N THR A 44 -104.74 36.80 -23.61
CA THR A 44 -105.43 35.61 -24.06
C THR A 44 -106.97 35.67 -23.91
N GLU A 45 -107.44 36.50 -22.94
CA GLU A 45 -108.85 36.76 -22.76
C GLU A 45 -109.48 37.67 -23.89
N VAL A 46 -108.57 38.51 -24.41
CA VAL A 46 -108.98 39.48 -25.48
C VAL A 46 -108.78 38.94 -26.90
N ASP A 47 -107.74 38.21 -27.13
CA ASP A 47 -107.39 37.60 -28.42
C ASP A 47 -107.13 36.12 -28.26
N LYS A 48 -108.11 35.29 -28.74
CA LYS A 48 -108.07 33.84 -28.63
C LYS A 48 -106.98 33.16 -29.47
N ASP A 49 -106.44 33.86 -30.50
CA ASP A 49 -105.37 33.31 -31.34
C ASP A 49 -104.06 33.26 -30.56
N LEU A 50 -103.92 33.98 -29.44
CA LEU A 50 -102.76 33.95 -28.52
C LEU A 50 -102.87 32.86 -27.50
N LEU A 51 -103.95 32.17 -27.34
CA LEU A 51 -104.09 31.08 -26.37
C LEU A 51 -103.07 29.91 -26.61
N THR A 52 -102.98 29.48 -27.88
CA THR A 52 -102.06 28.39 -28.22
C THR A 52 -100.60 28.75 -28.01
N PRO A 53 -100.12 29.96 -28.38
CA PRO A 53 -98.75 30.41 -28.02
C PRO A 53 -98.53 30.48 -26.49
N PHE A 54 -99.49 30.92 -25.73
CA PHE A 54 -99.39 30.96 -24.25
C PHE A 54 -99.29 29.54 -23.63
N GLU A 55 -100.19 28.60 -23.99
CA GLU A 55 -100.16 27.21 -23.55
C GLU A 55 -98.83 26.52 -23.87
N ARG A 56 -98.31 26.75 -25.07
CA ARG A 56 -97.00 26.22 -25.46
C ARG A 56 -95.83 26.82 -24.62
N SER A 57 -95.88 28.10 -24.39
CA SER A 57 -94.90 28.76 -23.56
C SER A 57 -94.95 28.28 -22.07
N GLN A 58 -96.16 28.03 -21.60
CA GLN A 58 -96.41 27.46 -20.25
C GLN A 58 -95.95 26.01 -20.19
N SER A 59 -96.22 25.17 -21.19
CA SER A 59 -95.61 23.84 -21.22
C SER A 59 -94.11 23.83 -21.27
N ALA A 60 -93.52 24.69 -22.10
CA ALA A 60 -92.06 24.85 -22.12
C ALA A 60 -91.45 25.32 -20.79
N PHE A 61 -92.15 26.17 -20.04
CA PHE A 61 -91.72 26.62 -18.73
C PHE A 61 -91.67 25.44 -17.74
N TYR A 62 -92.75 24.62 -17.65
CA TYR A 62 -92.77 23.46 -16.78
C TYR A 62 -91.73 22.38 -17.13
N GLU A 63 -91.58 22.12 -18.47
CA GLU A 63 -90.54 21.18 -18.92
C GLU A 63 -89.14 21.66 -18.51
N LEU A 64 -88.83 22.96 -18.57
CA LEU A 64 -87.52 23.49 -18.17
C LEU A 64 -87.37 23.54 -16.67
N GLU A 65 -88.45 23.75 -15.86
CA GLU A 65 -88.41 23.56 -14.40
C GLU A 65 -88.08 22.13 -14.00
N GLU A 66 -88.67 21.14 -14.68
CA GLU A 66 -88.36 19.72 -14.46
C GLU A 66 -86.90 19.38 -14.80
N VAL A 67 -86.37 19.92 -15.92
CA VAL A 67 -84.95 19.78 -16.28
C VAL A 67 -84.06 20.41 -15.21
N GLU A 68 -84.41 21.59 -14.66
CA GLU A 68 -83.65 22.26 -13.61
C GLU A 68 -83.61 21.41 -12.32
N ASP A 69 -84.77 20.82 -11.90
CA ASP A 69 -84.88 19.98 -10.74
C ASP A 69 -84.05 18.67 -10.90
N VAL A 70 -84.05 18.07 -12.08
CA VAL A 70 -83.21 16.89 -12.38
C VAL A 70 -81.74 17.23 -12.30
N LEU A 71 -81.34 18.35 -12.87
CA LEU A 71 -79.93 18.81 -12.79
C LEU A 71 -79.48 19.09 -11.35
N ARG A 72 -80.36 19.74 -10.56
CA ARG A 72 -80.11 20.04 -9.15
C ARG A 72 -80.00 18.75 -8.29
N SER A 73 -80.89 17.78 -8.56
CA SER A 73 -80.82 16.48 -7.90
C SER A 73 -79.51 15.74 -8.24
N HIS A 74 -79.08 15.80 -9.48
CA HIS A 74 -77.87 15.13 -9.93
C HIS A 74 -76.60 15.78 -9.35
N ASP A 75 -76.53 17.13 -9.25
CA ASP A 75 -75.41 17.83 -8.59
C ASP A 75 -75.24 17.42 -7.13
N ARG A 76 -76.37 17.22 -6.41
CA ARG A 76 -76.34 16.78 -5.00
C ARG A 76 -75.85 15.35 -4.80
N THR A 77 -76.03 14.49 -5.76
CA THR A 77 -75.63 13.07 -5.70
C THR A 77 -74.21 12.84 -6.23
N LEU A 78 -73.62 13.82 -6.90
CA LEU A 78 -72.29 13.71 -7.49
C LEU A 78 -71.20 13.81 -6.41
N GLU A 79 -70.53 12.69 -6.07
CA GLU A 79 -69.40 12.67 -5.19
C GLU A 79 -68.19 13.28 -5.90
N PHE A 80 -67.99 14.57 -5.71
CA PHE A 80 -66.81 15.30 -6.24
C PHE A 80 -65.98 15.83 -5.08
N ASN A 81 -64.71 15.36 -4.99
CA ASN A 81 -63.73 15.81 -4.01
C ASN A 81 -62.51 16.39 -4.69
N PRO A 82 -62.44 17.72 -4.85
CA PRO A 82 -61.32 18.40 -5.49
C PRO A 82 -59.98 18.19 -4.79
N SER A 83 -59.96 18.21 -3.46
CA SER A 83 -58.73 18.01 -2.71
C SER A 83 -58.14 16.62 -2.95
N ARG A 84 -59.04 15.60 -3.12
CA ARG A 84 -58.58 14.24 -3.44
C ARG A 84 -58.03 14.11 -4.84
N LEU A 85 -58.53 14.88 -5.81
CA LEU A 85 -58.00 14.93 -7.17
C LEU A 85 -56.61 15.55 -7.17
N GLU A 86 -56.40 16.66 -6.44
CA GLU A 86 -55.10 17.33 -6.29
C GLU A 86 -54.06 16.42 -5.63
N GLU A 87 -54.41 15.75 -4.53
CA GLU A 87 -53.51 14.76 -3.88
C GLU A 87 -53.05 13.65 -4.85
N ILE A 88 -53.97 13.15 -5.67
CA ILE A 88 -53.65 12.10 -6.66
C ILE A 88 -52.74 12.65 -7.77
N GLU A 89 -52.99 13.86 -8.21
CA GLU A 89 -52.17 14.49 -9.25
C GLU A 89 -50.76 14.76 -8.75
N ASP A 90 -50.61 15.26 -7.54
CA ASP A 90 -49.29 15.48 -6.90
C ASP A 90 -48.53 14.14 -6.71
N ARG A 91 -49.24 13.12 -6.22
CA ARG A 91 -48.61 11.80 -6.08
C ARG A 91 -48.17 11.17 -7.41
N LEU A 92 -48.94 11.34 -8.45
CA LEU A 92 -48.57 10.88 -9.79
C LEU A 92 -47.41 11.70 -10.37
N ALA A 93 -47.33 13.00 -10.08
CA ALA A 93 -46.20 13.83 -10.46
C ALA A 93 -44.91 13.38 -9.77
N GLU A 94 -44.94 13.11 -8.44
CA GLU A 94 -43.81 12.54 -7.71
C GLU A 94 -43.33 11.22 -8.33
N ILE A 95 -44.26 10.28 -8.54
CA ILE A 95 -43.93 8.97 -9.13
C ILE A 95 -43.31 9.13 -10.53
N THR A 96 -43.87 10.04 -11.35
CA THR A 96 -43.34 10.33 -12.68
C THR A 96 -41.93 10.95 -12.61
N GLY A 97 -41.70 11.84 -11.67
CA GLY A 97 -40.39 12.42 -11.40
C GLY A 97 -39.36 11.36 -11.00
N LEU A 98 -39.74 10.44 -10.11
CA LEU A 98 -38.88 9.31 -9.71
C LEU A 98 -38.61 8.36 -10.88
N LYS A 99 -39.62 8.06 -11.69
CA LYS A 99 -39.46 7.24 -12.89
C LYS A 99 -38.46 7.84 -13.88
N ARG A 100 -38.59 9.13 -14.15
CA ARG A 100 -37.69 9.83 -15.06
C ARG A 100 -36.24 9.83 -14.57
N LYS A 101 -36.02 9.85 -13.25
CA LYS A 101 -34.69 9.96 -12.62
C LYS A 101 -34.05 8.60 -12.35
N TYR A 102 -34.82 7.59 -11.98
CA TYR A 102 -34.30 6.35 -11.41
C TYR A 102 -34.68 5.07 -12.16
N GLY A 103 -35.64 5.10 -13.11
CA GLY A 103 -36.01 3.93 -13.89
C GLY A 103 -37.43 4.01 -14.44
N ASN A 104 -37.76 3.14 -15.38
CA ASN A 104 -39.04 3.20 -16.13
C ASN A 104 -40.25 2.72 -15.34
N ASP A 105 -40.02 1.92 -14.30
CA ASP A 105 -41.10 1.40 -13.46
C ASP A 105 -40.75 1.48 -11.96
N VAL A 106 -41.77 1.17 -11.14
CA VAL A 106 -41.63 1.24 -9.67
C VAL A 106 -40.67 0.18 -9.15
N LEU A 107 -40.61 -0.98 -9.78
CA LEU A 107 -39.70 -2.07 -9.36
C LEU A 107 -38.24 -1.70 -9.57
N GLU A 108 -37.94 -1.04 -10.69
CA GLU A 108 -36.58 -0.52 -10.93
C GLU A 108 -36.18 0.55 -9.92
N ILE A 109 -37.10 1.44 -9.56
CA ILE A 109 -36.89 2.47 -8.53
C ILE A 109 -36.57 1.82 -7.17
N LEU A 110 -37.35 0.81 -6.78
CA LEU A 110 -37.14 0.10 -5.53
C LEU A 110 -35.81 -0.66 -5.51
N LYS A 111 -35.44 -1.31 -6.61
CA LYS A 111 -34.12 -1.95 -6.75
C LYS A 111 -32.99 -0.95 -6.59
N LYS A 112 -33.08 0.23 -7.23
CA LYS A 112 -32.07 1.28 -7.06
C LYS A 112 -32.01 1.83 -5.65
N ARG A 113 -33.17 1.98 -4.98
CA ARG A 113 -33.18 2.35 -3.55
C ARG A 113 -32.37 1.35 -2.71
N ASP A 114 -32.62 0.05 -2.92
CA ASP A 114 -31.95 -1.01 -2.18
C ASP A 114 -30.45 -1.06 -2.49
N GLN A 115 -30.06 -0.84 -3.75
CA GLN A 115 -28.65 -0.70 -4.15
C GLN A 115 -27.98 0.49 -3.45
N PHE A 116 -28.58 1.66 -3.48
CA PHE A 116 -28.04 2.85 -2.81
C PHE A 116 -28.00 2.70 -1.30
N ALA A 117 -28.96 2.00 -0.70
CA ALA A 117 -28.91 1.70 0.72
C ALA A 117 -27.71 0.81 1.08
N ALA A 118 -27.46 -0.24 0.28
CA ALA A 118 -26.30 -1.10 0.45
C ALA A 118 -24.96 -0.37 0.22
N GLU A 119 -24.89 0.47 -0.82
CA GLU A 119 -23.71 1.32 -1.07
C GLU A 119 -23.44 2.29 0.07
N LEU A 120 -24.49 2.90 0.63
CA LEU A 120 -24.36 3.82 1.76
C LEU A 120 -23.83 3.11 3.01
N GLU A 121 -24.33 1.92 3.29
CA GLU A 121 -23.87 1.09 4.41
C GLU A 121 -22.38 0.70 4.22
N GLN A 122 -22.01 0.33 3.01
CA GLN A 122 -20.62 0.01 2.68
C GLN A 122 -19.69 1.23 2.81
N LEU A 123 -20.14 2.41 2.37
CA LEU A 123 -19.37 3.65 2.51
C LEU A 123 -19.19 4.06 3.97
N ALA A 124 -20.24 3.93 4.78
CA ALA A 124 -20.15 4.20 6.21
C ALA A 124 -19.18 3.24 6.92
N GLY A 125 -19.23 1.95 6.57
CA GLY A 125 -18.25 0.96 7.05
C GLY A 125 -16.82 1.26 6.62
N ASN A 126 -16.63 1.73 5.39
CA ASN A 126 -15.31 2.14 4.90
C ASN A 126 -14.76 3.36 5.64
N GLU A 127 -15.58 4.33 5.99
CA GLU A 127 -15.17 5.51 6.75
C GLU A 127 -14.68 5.14 8.16
N GLU A 128 -15.39 4.26 8.84
CA GLU A 128 -14.97 3.76 10.15
C GLU A 128 -13.68 2.95 10.07
N ASN A 129 -13.56 2.07 9.07
CA ASN A 129 -12.33 1.32 8.80
C ASN A 129 -11.14 2.25 8.50
N MET A 130 -11.34 3.33 7.76
CA MET A 130 -10.29 4.33 7.50
C MET A 130 -9.82 5.02 8.78
N LYS A 131 -10.73 5.38 9.68
CA LYS A 131 -10.38 5.98 10.98
C LYS A 131 -9.58 5.00 11.82
N GLN A 132 -10.01 3.74 11.88
CA GLN A 132 -9.30 2.68 12.61
C GLN A 132 -7.90 2.44 12.03
N LEU A 133 -7.78 2.29 10.71
CA LEU A 133 -6.49 2.10 10.05
C LEU A 133 -5.55 3.29 10.26
N SER A 134 -6.07 4.51 10.26
CA SER A 134 -5.26 5.71 10.51
C SER A 134 -4.73 5.72 11.95
N ALA A 135 -5.54 5.33 12.93
CA ALA A 135 -5.10 5.18 14.31
C ALA A 135 -4.03 4.08 14.46
N ASP A 136 -4.25 2.94 13.82
CA ASP A 136 -3.31 1.81 13.83
C ASP A 136 -1.97 2.18 13.21
N ILE A 137 -1.97 2.95 12.12
CA ILE A 137 -0.74 3.46 11.48
C ILE A 137 0.05 4.31 12.48
N VAL A 138 -0.59 5.29 13.12
CA VAL A 138 0.07 6.16 14.10
C VAL A 138 0.68 5.36 15.25
N ASP A 139 -0.01 4.35 15.76
CA ASP A 139 0.52 3.52 16.84
C ASP A 139 1.67 2.62 16.38
N LYS A 140 1.60 2.06 15.17
CA LYS A 140 2.72 1.32 14.57
C LYS A 140 3.93 2.21 14.30
N GLU A 141 3.73 3.43 13.82
CA GLU A 141 4.81 4.41 13.63
C GLU A 141 5.54 4.75 14.94
N LYS A 142 4.83 4.90 16.06
CA LYS A 142 5.44 5.09 17.39
C LYS A 142 6.31 3.91 17.79
N VAL A 143 5.82 2.69 17.59
CA VAL A 143 6.58 1.47 17.92
C VAL A 143 7.83 1.36 17.05
N VAL A 144 7.68 1.54 15.73
CA VAL A 144 8.79 1.51 14.78
C VAL A 144 9.82 2.58 15.11
N SER A 145 9.38 3.81 15.42
CA SER A 145 10.26 4.92 15.80
C SER A 145 11.13 4.55 17.01
N LYS A 146 10.51 4.04 18.06
CA LYS A 146 11.22 3.60 19.27
C LYS A 146 12.27 2.52 18.98
N LEU A 147 11.89 1.52 18.20
CA LEU A 147 12.78 0.41 17.85
C LEU A 147 13.91 0.86 16.92
N ALA A 148 13.62 1.70 15.95
CA ALA A 148 14.58 2.21 14.98
C ALA A 148 15.65 3.11 15.66
N ILE A 149 15.24 3.97 16.58
CA ILE A 149 16.17 4.78 17.39
C ILE A 149 17.05 3.88 18.27
N ALA A 150 16.45 2.95 18.99
CA ALA A 150 17.18 2.03 19.84
C ALA A 150 18.20 1.18 19.05
N LEU A 151 17.86 0.78 17.82
CA LEU A 151 18.78 0.08 16.93
C LEU A 151 19.93 0.98 16.46
N ALA A 152 19.63 2.24 16.10
CA ALA A 152 20.66 3.20 15.68
C ALA A 152 21.67 3.45 16.81
N ASP A 153 21.21 3.68 18.05
CA ASP A 153 22.06 3.90 19.21
C ASP A 153 22.92 2.66 19.53
N LYS A 154 22.33 1.47 19.48
CA LYS A 154 23.09 0.21 19.67
C LYS A 154 24.16 0.00 18.60
N ARG A 155 23.85 0.33 17.34
CA ARG A 155 24.83 0.25 16.23
C ARG A 155 25.99 1.22 16.43
N GLU A 156 25.74 2.45 16.87
CA GLU A 156 26.80 3.42 17.16
C GLU A 156 27.66 2.98 18.33
N ALA A 157 27.05 2.44 19.38
CA ALA A 157 27.80 1.88 20.49
C ALA A 157 28.65 0.66 20.07
N GLY A 158 28.06 -0.26 19.31
CA GLY A 158 28.76 -1.41 18.75
C GLY A 158 29.89 -1.04 17.80
N ALA A 159 29.73 0.01 17.00
CA ALA A 159 30.75 0.51 16.09
C ALA A 159 32.03 0.98 16.85
N LYS A 160 31.88 1.57 18.02
CA LYS A 160 33.02 1.96 18.87
C LYS A 160 33.80 0.73 19.36
N SER A 161 33.09 -0.30 19.81
CA SER A 161 33.71 -1.56 20.24
C SER A 161 34.38 -2.29 19.10
N LEU A 162 33.68 -2.35 17.92
CA LEU A 162 34.22 -2.94 16.71
C LEU A 162 35.50 -2.23 16.26
N LYS A 163 35.53 -0.90 16.27
CA LYS A 163 36.70 -0.12 15.93
C LYS A 163 37.90 -0.53 16.80
N ALA A 164 37.72 -0.53 18.10
CA ALA A 164 38.80 -0.89 19.03
C ALA A 164 39.29 -2.33 18.80
N GLY A 165 38.37 -3.27 18.57
CA GLY A 165 38.70 -4.66 18.28
C GLY A 165 39.48 -4.81 16.98
N VAL A 166 39.01 -4.18 15.90
CA VAL A 166 39.65 -4.26 14.56
C VAL A 166 41.04 -3.65 14.60
N GLU A 167 41.21 -2.46 15.19
CA GLU A 167 42.54 -1.82 15.31
C GLU A 167 43.52 -2.66 16.13
N LYS A 168 43.06 -3.36 17.17
CA LYS A 168 43.86 -4.31 17.94
C LYS A 168 44.29 -5.50 17.08
N GLU A 169 43.36 -6.16 16.41
CA GLU A 169 43.62 -7.31 15.53
C GLU A 169 44.62 -6.94 14.40
N LEU A 170 44.44 -5.76 13.78
CA LEU A 170 45.30 -5.28 12.71
C LEU A 170 46.74 -4.99 13.24
N LYS A 171 46.87 -4.50 14.47
CA LYS A 171 48.19 -4.31 15.11
C LYS A 171 48.90 -5.66 15.34
N GLU A 172 48.18 -6.72 15.68
CA GLU A 172 48.75 -8.07 15.79
C GLU A 172 49.24 -8.62 14.45
N LEU A 173 48.59 -8.21 13.36
CA LEU A 173 48.99 -8.50 11.99
C LEU A 173 50.07 -7.57 11.42
N HIS A 174 50.78 -6.80 12.31
CA HIS A 174 51.82 -5.83 11.99
C HIS A 174 51.37 -4.70 11.02
N MET A 175 50.08 -4.41 11.01
CA MET A 175 49.55 -3.24 10.32
C MET A 175 49.47 -2.05 11.30
N ASN A 176 50.64 -1.58 11.69
CA ASN A 176 50.75 -0.50 12.68
C ASN A 176 50.37 0.86 12.09
N GLY A 177 49.55 1.64 12.82
CA GLY A 177 49.13 2.97 12.38
C GLY A 177 47.90 2.98 11.49
N VAL A 178 47.36 1.81 11.16
CA VAL A 178 46.09 1.65 10.49
C VAL A 178 44.94 2.15 11.37
N ARG A 179 44.03 2.90 10.75
CA ARG A 179 42.79 3.36 11.42
C ARG A 179 41.59 2.75 10.78
N PHE A 180 40.68 2.30 11.60
CA PHE A 180 39.37 1.81 11.19
C PHE A 180 38.26 2.74 11.70
N GLY A 181 37.21 2.96 10.92
CA GLY A 181 36.08 3.77 11.34
C GLY A 181 34.76 3.26 10.74
N VAL A 182 33.66 3.65 11.38
CA VAL A 182 32.32 3.42 10.88
C VAL A 182 31.65 4.77 10.74
N LYS A 183 31.26 5.14 9.54
CA LYS A 183 30.53 6.36 9.25
C LYS A 183 29.04 6.04 9.17
N PHE A 184 28.26 6.71 9.98
CA PHE A 184 26.80 6.69 9.90
C PHE A 184 26.32 7.90 9.12
N SER A 185 25.35 7.70 8.25
CA SER A 185 24.69 8.76 7.49
C SER A 185 23.18 8.64 7.69
N TYR A 186 22.56 9.73 8.13
CA TYR A 186 21.12 9.82 8.41
C TYR A 186 20.51 10.93 7.52
N PRO A 187 20.27 10.65 6.22
CA PRO A 187 19.70 11.65 5.33
C PRO A 187 18.26 11.98 5.76
N PRO A 188 17.93 13.28 5.92
CA PRO A 188 16.56 13.71 6.17
C PRO A 188 15.62 13.30 5.04
N ASP A 189 14.38 12.97 5.39
CA ASP A 189 13.34 12.61 4.45
C ASP A 189 12.05 13.37 4.79
N VAL A 190 11.42 13.97 3.80
CA VAL A 190 10.19 14.76 3.97
C VAL A 190 9.03 13.89 4.48
N ASP A 191 8.98 12.63 4.03
CA ASP A 191 7.99 11.63 4.47
C ASP A 191 8.45 10.87 5.72
N GLY A 192 9.56 11.30 6.33
CA GLY A 192 10.11 10.69 7.53
C GLY A 192 9.20 10.95 8.74
N PHE A 193 8.85 9.88 9.46
CA PHE A 193 8.05 9.95 10.69
C PHE A 193 8.88 9.70 11.96
N VAL A 194 10.15 9.31 11.83
CA VAL A 194 11.06 9.10 12.98
C VAL A 194 11.89 10.35 13.22
N GLU A 195 11.71 10.99 14.37
CA GLU A 195 12.56 12.11 14.77
C GLU A 195 13.82 11.59 15.46
N TYR A 196 14.98 11.79 14.84
CA TYR A 196 16.27 11.41 15.36
C TYR A 196 17.29 12.54 15.14
N ARG A 197 17.93 13.02 16.23
CA ARG A 197 18.89 14.14 16.19
C ARG A 197 18.37 15.43 15.58
N LYS A 198 17.10 15.75 15.79
CA LYS A 198 16.36 16.90 15.27
C LYS A 198 16.06 16.84 13.78
N GLU A 199 16.26 15.70 13.14
CA GLU A 199 15.93 15.45 11.74
C GLU A 199 14.82 14.41 11.64
N LYS A 200 13.94 14.58 10.66
CA LYS A 200 12.93 13.58 10.31
C LYS A 200 13.52 12.56 9.35
N LEU A 201 13.46 11.30 9.72
CA LEU A 201 14.02 10.20 8.96
C LEU A 201 12.96 9.17 8.61
N LYS A 202 13.08 8.58 7.44
CA LYS A 202 12.28 7.45 7.01
C LYS A 202 13.02 6.15 7.33
N PRO A 203 12.46 5.28 8.19
CA PRO A 203 13.08 3.99 8.47
C PRO A 203 12.94 3.05 7.26
N THR A 204 13.96 2.22 7.08
CA THR A 204 13.96 1.13 6.11
C THR A 204 13.83 -0.22 6.82
N SER A 205 13.75 -1.32 6.08
CA SER A 205 13.81 -2.68 6.65
C SER A 205 15.11 -2.94 7.46
N LEU A 206 16.14 -2.13 7.22
CA LEU A 206 17.41 -2.20 7.92
C LEU A 206 17.54 -1.18 9.06
N GLY A 207 16.51 -0.40 9.36
CA GLY A 207 16.52 0.66 10.37
C GLY A 207 16.81 2.04 9.82
N LEU A 208 17.36 2.96 10.66
CA LEU A 208 17.65 4.34 10.27
C LEU A 208 19.00 4.45 9.56
N GLY A 209 19.00 5.23 8.49
CA GLY A 209 20.21 5.64 7.77
C GLY A 209 21.00 4.49 7.14
N THR A 210 22.24 4.80 6.82
CA THR A 210 23.21 3.87 6.26
C THR A 210 24.49 3.90 7.06
N LEU A 211 25.28 2.84 6.98
CA LEU A 211 26.62 2.80 7.56
C LEU A 211 27.64 2.41 6.48
N GLU A 212 28.83 2.95 6.63
CA GLU A 212 29.96 2.66 5.73
C GLU A 212 31.22 2.40 6.56
N PHE A 213 31.92 1.31 6.27
CA PHE A 213 33.22 1.03 6.87
C PHE A 213 34.30 1.84 6.17
N LEU A 214 35.04 2.59 6.96
CA LEU A 214 36.12 3.42 6.52
C LEU A 214 37.46 2.88 7.04
N PHE A 215 38.49 3.06 6.28
CA PHE A 215 39.80 2.57 6.56
C PHE A 215 40.89 3.55 6.08
N SER A 216 41.99 3.66 6.86
CA SER A 216 43.18 4.40 6.47
C SER A 216 44.38 3.48 6.65
N PRO A 217 45.13 3.12 5.61
CA PRO A 217 46.25 2.19 5.71
C PRO A 217 47.47 2.78 6.41
N ASN A 218 47.65 4.10 6.30
CA ASN A 218 48.85 4.77 6.82
C ASN A 218 48.51 5.84 7.85
N PRO A 219 49.39 6.08 8.81
CA PRO A 219 49.23 7.19 9.73
C PRO A 219 49.23 8.53 9.00
N GLY A 220 48.21 9.36 9.31
CA GLY A 220 48.06 10.69 8.68
C GLY A 220 47.22 10.74 7.41
N GLU A 221 46.88 9.61 6.80
CA GLU A 221 45.96 9.57 5.69
C GLU A 221 44.50 9.67 6.13
N ASP A 222 43.64 10.20 5.29
CA ASP A 222 42.20 10.27 5.56
C ASP A 222 41.53 8.88 5.48
N LEU A 223 40.50 8.72 6.28
CA LEU A 223 39.65 7.53 6.22
C LEU A 223 38.89 7.48 4.90
N ARG A 224 39.02 6.40 4.16
CA ARG A 224 38.37 6.15 2.89
C ARG A 224 37.49 4.90 2.95
N PRO A 225 36.46 4.80 2.12
CA PRO A 225 35.65 3.58 2.02
C PRO A 225 36.49 2.32 1.81
N LEU A 226 36.19 1.27 2.54
CA LEU A 226 36.87 -0.02 2.44
C LEU A 226 36.92 -0.54 1.00
N ALA A 227 35.83 -0.34 0.24
CA ALA A 227 35.72 -0.72 -1.18
C ALA A 227 36.72 0.00 -2.13
N LYS A 228 37.40 1.07 -1.65
CA LYS A 228 38.37 1.83 -2.44
C LYS A 228 39.83 1.53 -2.08
N ILE A 229 40.08 0.47 -1.32
CA ILE A 229 41.45 0.03 -1.00
C ILE A 229 42.08 -0.62 -2.22
N ALA A 230 43.23 -0.18 -2.59
CA ALA A 230 43.94 -0.60 -3.81
C ALA A 230 44.79 -1.88 -3.66
N SER A 231 45.15 -2.26 -2.39
CA SER A 231 46.02 -3.41 -2.13
C SER A 231 45.23 -4.64 -1.75
N GLY A 232 45.32 -5.73 -2.55
CA GLY A 232 44.64 -7.01 -2.29
C GLY A 232 45.10 -7.63 -0.97
N GLY A 233 46.39 -7.64 -0.67
CA GLY A 233 46.90 -8.20 0.59
C GLY A 233 46.49 -7.44 1.84
N GLU A 234 46.41 -6.09 1.78
CA GLU A 234 45.87 -5.29 2.89
C GLU A 234 44.38 -5.57 3.11
N LEU A 235 43.61 -5.60 2.04
CA LEU A 235 42.18 -5.91 2.10
C LEU A 235 41.93 -7.29 2.70
N SER A 236 42.68 -8.31 2.27
CA SER A 236 42.55 -9.69 2.79
C SER A 236 42.87 -9.76 4.27
N ARG A 237 43.91 -9.06 4.76
CA ARG A 237 44.23 -8.99 6.21
C ARG A 237 43.19 -8.22 7.01
N ILE A 238 42.61 -7.13 6.48
CA ILE A 238 41.50 -6.41 7.13
C ILE A 238 40.28 -7.31 7.23
N MET A 239 39.96 -8.03 6.15
CA MET A 239 38.85 -8.99 6.17
C MET A 239 39.10 -10.12 7.16
N LEU A 240 40.35 -10.64 7.28
CA LEU A 240 40.70 -11.64 8.26
C LEU A 240 40.50 -11.09 9.69
N ALA A 241 40.94 -9.85 9.98
CA ALA A 241 40.74 -9.21 11.26
C ALA A 241 39.26 -9.05 11.63
N LEU A 242 38.45 -8.57 10.68
CA LEU A 242 36.98 -8.45 10.83
C LEU A 242 36.33 -9.81 11.07
N LYS A 243 36.69 -10.82 10.29
CA LYS A 243 36.16 -12.18 10.39
C LYS A 243 36.56 -12.88 11.67
N SER A 244 37.78 -12.63 12.18
CA SER A 244 38.23 -13.15 13.50
C SER A 244 37.38 -12.62 14.65
N ILE A 245 36.92 -11.34 14.58
CA ILE A 245 36.10 -10.73 15.62
C ILE A 245 34.63 -11.20 15.52
N LEU A 246 34.12 -11.33 14.29
CA LEU A 246 32.73 -11.62 14.01
C LEU A 246 32.43 -13.11 13.75
N ASN A 247 33.42 -13.98 13.99
CA ASN A 247 33.39 -15.38 13.58
C ASN A 247 32.13 -16.15 14.06
N GLU A 248 31.72 -15.90 15.33
CA GLU A 248 30.54 -16.56 15.91
C GLU A 248 29.22 -16.04 15.33
N GLN A 249 29.16 -14.78 14.94
CA GLN A 249 27.95 -14.12 14.39
C GLN A 249 27.84 -14.26 12.88
N ASP A 250 28.93 -14.66 12.20
CA ASP A 250 28.96 -14.80 10.76
C ASP A 250 28.28 -16.10 10.33
N THR A 251 27.29 -15.99 9.46
CA THR A 251 26.52 -17.15 8.94
C THR A 251 27.18 -17.81 7.72
N ILE A 252 28.25 -17.22 7.19
CA ILE A 252 28.94 -17.76 6.01
C ILE A 252 29.83 -18.96 6.44
N PRO A 253 29.57 -20.17 5.93
CA PRO A 253 30.28 -21.37 6.40
C PRO A 253 31.65 -21.56 5.78
N VAL A 254 31.93 -20.96 4.59
CA VAL A 254 33.16 -21.16 3.82
C VAL A 254 33.81 -19.81 3.52
N MET A 255 35.10 -19.69 3.78
CA MET A 255 35.90 -18.50 3.49
C MET A 255 37.11 -18.84 2.65
N ILE A 256 37.40 -18.01 1.67
CA ILE A 256 38.56 -18.15 0.80
C ILE A 256 39.42 -16.87 0.94
N PHE A 257 40.66 -17.06 1.40
CA PHE A 257 41.62 -15.97 1.53
C PHE A 257 42.68 -16.13 0.44
N ASP A 258 42.76 -15.10 -0.42
CA ASP A 258 43.80 -14.96 -1.42
C ASP A 258 44.68 -13.76 -1.08
N GLU A 259 45.98 -13.84 -1.41
CA GLU A 259 46.97 -12.77 -1.16
C GLU A 259 47.08 -12.29 0.31
N VAL A 260 46.59 -13.05 1.31
CA VAL A 260 46.62 -12.63 2.71
C VAL A 260 48.08 -12.49 3.22
N ASP A 261 48.98 -13.21 2.59
CA ASP A 261 50.44 -13.25 2.83
C ASP A 261 51.28 -12.30 1.94
N ALA A 262 50.62 -11.49 1.10
CA ALA A 262 51.34 -10.55 0.23
C ALA A 262 52.11 -9.50 1.03
N GLY A 263 53.41 -9.39 0.79
CA GLY A 263 54.30 -8.43 1.42
C GLY A 263 54.64 -8.67 2.88
N ILE A 264 54.37 -9.89 3.40
CA ILE A 264 54.74 -10.26 4.76
C ILE A 264 55.65 -11.49 4.81
N GLY A 265 56.22 -11.78 5.96
CA GLY A 265 57.07 -12.98 6.18
C GLY A 265 57.42 -13.14 7.67
N GLY A 266 58.15 -14.21 7.98
CA GLY A 266 58.62 -14.49 9.34
C GLY A 266 57.48 -14.50 10.38
N ARG A 267 57.64 -13.78 11.48
CA ARG A 267 56.70 -13.73 12.61
C ARG A 267 55.31 -13.20 12.24
N VAL A 268 55.24 -12.35 11.20
CA VAL A 268 53.92 -11.83 10.74
C VAL A 268 53.12 -12.94 10.08
N ALA A 269 53.77 -13.76 9.26
CA ALA A 269 53.15 -14.92 8.62
C ALA A 269 52.62 -15.93 9.63
N GLU A 270 53.39 -16.18 10.73
CA GLU A 270 52.91 -17.03 11.84
C GLU A 270 51.62 -16.47 12.44
N LYS A 271 51.57 -15.14 12.73
CA LYS A 271 50.36 -14.51 13.27
C LYS A 271 49.15 -14.58 12.33
N VAL A 272 49.38 -14.43 11.02
CA VAL A 272 48.31 -14.62 10.01
C VAL A 272 47.81 -16.07 10.05
N GLY A 273 48.75 -17.05 10.10
CA GLY A 273 48.39 -18.48 10.22
C GLY A 273 47.60 -18.79 11.48
N ASP A 274 48.00 -18.28 12.65
CA ASP A 274 47.28 -18.39 13.93
C ASP A 274 45.82 -17.87 13.79
N LYS A 275 45.63 -16.73 13.15
CA LYS A 275 44.29 -16.14 12.95
C LYS A 275 43.45 -16.97 11.98
N LEU A 276 44.04 -17.45 10.88
CA LEU A 276 43.35 -18.34 9.94
C LEU A 276 42.90 -19.64 10.62
N LYS A 277 43.79 -20.22 11.45
CA LYS A 277 43.48 -21.43 12.24
C LYS A 277 42.34 -21.17 13.22
N LYS A 278 42.33 -20.03 13.93
CA LYS A 278 41.24 -19.65 14.82
C LYS A 278 39.90 -19.49 14.08
N VAL A 279 39.87 -18.90 12.90
CA VAL A 279 38.65 -18.82 12.07
C VAL A 279 38.21 -20.22 11.60
N ALA A 280 39.19 -21.08 11.32
CA ALA A 280 38.94 -22.45 10.84
C ALA A 280 38.36 -23.40 11.93
N GLU A 281 38.38 -23.03 13.22
CA GLU A 281 37.71 -23.79 14.27
C GLU A 281 36.21 -23.90 14.08
N THR A 282 35.58 -22.93 13.44
CA THR A 282 34.12 -22.87 13.23
C THR A 282 33.70 -22.76 11.77
N LYS A 283 34.64 -22.52 10.86
CA LYS A 283 34.39 -22.32 9.42
C LYS A 283 35.31 -23.19 8.59
N GLN A 284 34.91 -23.48 7.36
CA GLN A 284 35.84 -24.02 6.39
C GLN A 284 36.65 -22.90 5.75
N VAL A 285 37.98 -22.93 5.92
CA VAL A 285 38.88 -21.88 5.43
C VAL A 285 39.79 -22.45 4.35
N PHE A 286 39.78 -21.81 3.17
CA PHE A 286 40.77 -22.03 2.14
C PHE A 286 41.72 -20.83 2.09
N CYS A 287 43.03 -21.09 2.14
CA CYS A 287 44.04 -20.05 2.01
C CYS A 287 44.97 -20.38 0.87
N ILE A 288 45.13 -19.44 -0.05
CA ILE A 288 46.14 -19.49 -1.13
C ILE A 288 47.36 -18.79 -0.59
N THR A 289 48.49 -19.51 -0.44
CA THR A 289 49.71 -18.98 0.17
C THR A 289 50.93 -19.50 -0.49
N HIS A 290 52.01 -18.72 -0.44
CA HIS A 290 53.35 -19.10 -0.84
C HIS A 290 54.29 -19.19 0.39
N LEU A 291 53.80 -18.92 1.59
CA LEU A 291 54.63 -18.89 2.81
C LEU A 291 54.54 -20.23 3.56
N PRO A 292 55.68 -20.88 3.84
CA PRO A 292 55.76 -22.16 4.57
C PRO A 292 55.15 -22.10 5.98
N GLN A 293 55.24 -20.95 6.65
CA GLN A 293 54.63 -20.71 7.96
C GLN A 293 53.12 -20.88 7.98
N ILE A 294 52.45 -20.41 6.95
CA ILE A 294 50.98 -20.52 6.80
C ILE A 294 50.59 -21.93 6.33
N ALA A 295 51.29 -22.43 5.29
CA ALA A 295 51.06 -23.77 4.76
C ALA A 295 51.24 -24.88 5.80
N GLY A 296 52.26 -24.75 6.68
CA GLY A 296 52.52 -25.69 7.79
C GLY A 296 51.38 -25.78 8.80
N MET A 297 50.59 -24.70 8.99
CA MET A 297 49.47 -24.66 9.93
C MET A 297 48.16 -25.22 9.42
N ALA A 298 48.07 -25.59 8.13
CA ALA A 298 46.84 -26.09 7.53
C ALA A 298 46.56 -27.57 7.96
N SER A 299 45.30 -27.91 8.21
CA SER A 299 44.90 -29.29 8.43
C SER A 299 44.97 -30.15 7.14
N CYS A 300 44.68 -29.57 6.02
CA CYS A 300 44.79 -30.18 4.68
C CYS A 300 45.64 -29.28 3.79
N HIS A 301 46.57 -29.86 3.03
CA HIS A 301 47.42 -29.15 2.10
C HIS A 301 47.19 -29.63 0.67
N TYR A 302 46.88 -28.70 -0.21
CA TYR A 302 46.72 -28.95 -1.64
C TYR A 302 47.83 -28.21 -2.42
N ARG A 303 48.50 -28.94 -3.32
CA ARG A 303 49.52 -28.36 -4.20
C ARG A 303 48.89 -28.11 -5.56
N VAL A 304 49.13 -26.90 -6.07
CA VAL A 304 48.77 -26.51 -7.42
C VAL A 304 49.97 -26.69 -8.33
N GLU A 305 49.81 -27.52 -9.35
CA GLU A 305 50.88 -27.79 -10.33
C GLU A 305 50.44 -27.41 -11.74
N LYS A 306 51.38 -26.84 -12.51
CA LYS A 306 51.16 -26.50 -13.91
C LYS A 306 51.87 -27.51 -14.77
N HIS A 307 51.14 -28.27 -15.58
CA HIS A 307 51.67 -29.24 -16.53
C HIS A 307 51.52 -28.73 -17.97
N VAL A 308 52.61 -28.71 -18.73
CA VAL A 308 52.58 -28.37 -20.15
C VAL A 308 52.29 -29.62 -20.96
N GLN A 309 51.11 -29.72 -21.57
CA GLN A 309 50.74 -30.79 -22.50
C GLN A 309 50.70 -30.23 -23.94
N GLY A 310 51.78 -30.45 -24.70
CA GLY A 310 51.91 -29.89 -26.04
C GLY A 310 51.98 -28.37 -26.00
N LYS A 311 51.07 -27.66 -26.69
CA LYS A 311 50.99 -26.22 -26.70
C LYS A 311 50.07 -25.59 -25.63
N ARG A 312 49.51 -26.38 -24.73
CA ARG A 312 48.57 -25.94 -23.71
C ARG A 312 49.09 -26.21 -22.30
N THR A 313 48.95 -25.24 -21.40
CA THR A 313 49.22 -25.42 -19.97
C THR A 313 47.92 -25.84 -19.29
N ARG A 314 47.97 -26.89 -18.50
CA ARG A 314 46.88 -27.33 -17.60
C ARG A 314 47.33 -27.20 -16.17
N SER A 315 46.45 -26.68 -15.31
CA SER A 315 46.67 -26.68 -13.86
C SER A 315 45.98 -27.89 -13.23
N GLY A 316 46.70 -28.59 -12.40
CA GLY A 316 46.17 -29.67 -11.57
C GLY A 316 46.21 -29.29 -10.10
N ILE A 317 45.32 -29.84 -9.30
CA ILE A 317 45.28 -29.69 -7.83
C ILE A 317 45.35 -31.08 -7.23
N ARG A 318 46.28 -31.28 -6.29
CA ARG A 318 46.49 -32.57 -5.63
C ARG A 318 46.59 -32.32 -4.11
N GLN A 319 45.87 -33.14 -3.33
CA GLN A 319 46.05 -33.17 -1.88
C GLN A 319 47.36 -33.91 -1.54
N LEU A 320 48.09 -33.38 -0.58
CA LEU A 320 49.35 -33.94 -0.13
C LEU A 320 49.18 -34.75 1.15
N GLU A 321 49.83 -35.92 1.17
CA GLU A 321 49.97 -36.74 2.36
C GLU A 321 51.04 -36.14 3.28
N PHE A 322 51.14 -36.62 4.52
CA PHE A 322 51.98 -35.98 5.55
C PHE A 322 53.45 -35.79 5.11
N GLU A 323 54.10 -36.82 4.59
CA GLU A 323 55.51 -36.70 4.12
C GLU A 323 55.61 -35.81 2.92
N GLU A 324 54.69 -35.86 1.98
CA GLU A 324 54.68 -34.92 0.83
C GLU A 324 54.45 -33.48 1.28
N ARG A 325 53.69 -33.24 2.32
CA ARG A 325 53.55 -31.91 2.95
C ARG A 325 54.87 -31.41 3.51
N VAL A 326 55.61 -32.30 4.21
CA VAL A 326 56.95 -31.96 4.76
C VAL A 326 57.88 -31.55 3.65
N GLU A 327 57.92 -32.30 2.55
CA GLU A 327 58.75 -31.98 1.39
C GLU A 327 58.35 -30.66 0.75
N GLU A 328 57.05 -30.40 0.58
CA GLU A 328 56.56 -29.16 -0.03
C GLU A 328 56.83 -27.95 0.85
N VAL A 329 56.59 -28.01 2.16
CA VAL A 329 56.90 -26.94 3.10
C VAL A 329 58.43 -26.69 3.19
N ALA A 330 59.24 -27.74 3.10
CA ALA A 330 60.71 -27.61 3.00
C ALA A 330 61.12 -26.93 1.68
N ARG A 331 60.51 -27.31 0.55
CA ARG A 331 60.69 -26.66 -0.75
C ARG A 331 60.30 -25.17 -0.72
N MET A 332 59.19 -24.84 -0.11
CA MET A 332 58.73 -23.45 0.10
C MET A 332 59.73 -22.63 0.93
N SER A 333 60.44 -23.24 1.88
CA SER A 333 61.39 -22.59 2.77
C SER A 333 62.79 -22.40 2.15
N SER A 334 63.26 -23.42 1.40
CA SER A 334 64.68 -23.50 0.91
C SER A 334 64.80 -23.41 -0.61
N GLY A 335 63.68 -23.37 -1.34
CA GLY A 335 63.68 -23.46 -2.80
C GLY A 335 63.88 -24.91 -3.27
N GLU A 336 64.47 -25.11 -4.46
CA GLU A 336 64.65 -26.44 -5.08
C GLU A 336 65.66 -27.35 -4.37
N LYS A 337 66.57 -26.79 -3.55
CA LYS A 337 67.56 -27.58 -2.83
C LYS A 337 67.03 -27.94 -1.45
N ILE A 338 66.35 -29.08 -1.38
CA ILE A 338 65.86 -29.61 -0.08
C ILE A 338 67.06 -30.28 0.65
N THR A 339 67.26 -29.93 1.92
CA THR A 339 68.28 -30.46 2.80
C THR A 339 67.60 -31.15 4.01
N ASP A 340 68.34 -32.04 4.71
CA ASP A 340 67.86 -32.67 5.91
C ASP A 340 67.47 -31.62 7.00
N ALA A 341 68.20 -30.50 7.05
CA ALA A 341 67.86 -29.40 7.92
C ALA A 341 66.54 -28.74 7.58
N SER A 342 66.24 -28.53 6.26
CA SER A 342 64.96 -27.95 5.80
C SER A 342 63.80 -28.91 6.01
N LEU A 343 64.00 -30.20 5.85
CA LEU A 343 62.97 -31.21 6.17
C LEU A 343 62.64 -31.25 7.64
N LYS A 344 63.66 -31.22 8.50
CA LYS A 344 63.49 -31.15 9.95
C LYS A 344 62.69 -29.92 10.37
N HIS A 345 63.06 -28.75 9.86
CA HIS A 345 62.39 -27.49 10.14
C HIS A 345 60.95 -27.50 9.63
N ALA A 346 60.67 -28.02 8.44
CA ALA A 346 59.31 -28.17 7.89
C ALA A 346 58.43 -29.08 8.76
N ARG A 347 59.00 -30.21 9.26
CA ARG A 347 58.33 -31.11 10.20
C ARG A 347 58.01 -30.43 11.51
N GLU A 348 58.94 -29.65 12.04
CA GLU A 348 58.71 -28.85 13.26
C GLU A 348 57.59 -27.81 13.07
N LEU A 349 57.53 -27.13 11.91
CA LEU A 349 56.46 -26.17 11.57
C LEU A 349 55.08 -26.87 11.52
N ILE A 350 54.99 -28.04 10.90
CA ILE A 350 53.73 -28.79 10.77
C ILE A 350 53.30 -29.36 12.14
N LEU A 351 54.18 -29.97 12.89
CA LEU A 351 53.87 -30.55 14.19
C LEU A 351 53.69 -29.53 15.31
N GLY A 352 54.45 -28.41 15.26
CA GLY A 352 54.32 -27.31 16.20
C GLY A 352 53.02 -26.52 16.06
N ALA A 353 52.36 -26.65 14.96
CA ALA A 353 51.01 -26.09 14.76
C ALA A 353 49.92 -26.83 15.55
N GLY A 354 50.24 -27.94 16.26
CA GLY A 354 49.30 -28.66 17.16
C GLY A 354 48.13 -29.29 16.41
N LEU A 355 48.47 -30.16 15.43
CA LEU A 355 47.51 -31.11 14.83
C LEU A 355 47.20 -32.25 15.77
#